data_aa390484cb316f24445e050eb6cca2a8
#
_entry.id   aa390484cb316f24445e050eb6cca2a8
#
_cell.length_a   1.000
_cell.length_b   1.000
_cell.length_c   1.000
_cell.angle_alpha   90.00
_cell.angle_beta   90.00
_cell.angle_gamma   90.00
#
_symmetry.space_group_name_H-M   'P 1'
#
loop_
_entity.id
_entity.type
_entity.pdbx_description
1 polymer ?
#
loop_
_entity_poly.entity_id
_entity_poly.type
_entity_poly.pdbx_seq_one_letter_code
_entity_poly.pdbx_strand_id
1 'polypeptide(L)'
;MKKVKGLIIMLLISLSLFGMTACSGENGKASTYEQITAEQAKTIMDTEKDYIIIDARTKEEFAEGHIENAILIPEYEIKDRAEKELPDKEQLILVYCRSGRRSKIASEELVKLGYTNVKEFGGIIDWPYDIVK
;
A
#
# COMPACT_ATOMS: atom_id res chain seq x y z
N MET A 1 -42.13 -30.31 -65.33
CA MET A 1 -42.14 -28.88 -65.65
C MET A 1 -42.58 -28.07 -64.49
N LYS A 2 -41.69 -27.48 -63.84
CA LYS A 2 -41.82 -26.20 -63.13
C LYS A 2 -40.51 -25.94 -62.41
N LYS A 3 -39.85 -24.93 -62.88
CA LYS A 3 -38.58 -24.47 -62.34
C LYS A 3 -38.82 -23.81 -61.00
N VAL A 4 -38.35 -24.41 -59.94
CA VAL A 4 -38.28 -23.72 -58.68
C VAL A 4 -37.02 -22.84 -58.72
N LYS A 5 -37.27 -21.57 -58.84
CA LYS A 5 -36.21 -20.57 -58.72
C LYS A 5 -35.79 -20.53 -57.23
N GLY A 6 -34.64 -21.05 -56.99
CA GLY A 6 -34.02 -20.89 -55.68
C GLY A 6 -33.75 -19.44 -55.42
N LEU A 7 -34.43 -18.90 -54.48
CA LEU A 7 -34.17 -17.58 -53.93
C LEU A 7 -32.95 -17.71 -53.02
N ILE A 8 -31.82 -17.33 -53.56
CA ILE A 8 -30.61 -17.18 -52.77
C ILE A 8 -30.77 -15.93 -51.94
N ILE A 9 -31.20 -16.10 -50.72
CA ILE A 9 -31.15 -15.05 -49.73
C ILE A 9 -29.69 -14.90 -49.36
N MET A 10 -29.03 -13.93 -49.97
CA MET A 10 -27.75 -13.46 -49.45
C MET A 10 -27.99 -12.80 -48.10
N LEU A 11 -27.74 -13.57 -47.07
CA LEU A 11 -27.63 -13.03 -45.74
C LEU A 11 -26.34 -12.23 -45.67
N LEU A 12 -26.44 -10.95 -45.88
CA LEU A 12 -25.36 -10.02 -45.59
C LEU A 12 -25.18 -10.03 -44.06
N ILE A 13 -24.31 -10.89 -43.61
CA ILE A 13 -23.77 -10.78 -42.26
C ILE A 13 -22.88 -9.55 -42.31
N SER A 14 -23.44 -8.42 -41.92
CA SER A 14 -22.64 -7.26 -41.56
C SER A 14 -21.85 -7.65 -40.31
N LEU A 15 -20.64 -8.08 -40.56
CA LEU A 15 -19.63 -8.21 -39.51
C LEU A 15 -19.30 -6.81 -39.05
N SER A 16 -20.11 -6.29 -38.13
CA SER A 16 -19.74 -5.13 -37.37
C SER A 16 -18.54 -5.55 -36.54
N LEU A 17 -17.39 -5.21 -37.07
CA LEU A 17 -16.15 -5.21 -36.35
C LEU A 17 -16.30 -4.17 -35.25
N PHE A 18 -16.87 -4.61 -34.13
CA PHE A 18 -16.82 -3.86 -32.91
C PHE A 18 -15.36 -3.91 -32.46
N GLY A 19 -14.62 -2.93 -32.90
CA GLY A 19 -13.28 -2.68 -32.40
C GLY A 19 -13.39 -2.39 -30.93
N MET A 20 -13.30 -3.43 -30.12
CA MET A 20 -12.92 -3.24 -28.72
C MET A 20 -11.50 -2.71 -28.74
N THR A 21 -11.40 -1.41 -28.75
CA THR A 21 -10.22 -0.77 -28.23
C THR A 21 -10.17 -1.16 -26.77
N ALA A 22 -9.51 -2.25 -26.49
CA ALA A 22 -9.03 -2.49 -25.16
C ALA A 22 -8.09 -1.33 -24.88
N CYS A 23 -8.61 -0.30 -24.20
CA CYS A 23 -7.78 0.55 -23.42
C CYS A 23 -7.18 -0.35 -22.35
N SER A 24 -6.07 -0.96 -22.64
CA SER A 24 -5.10 -1.31 -21.65
C SER A 24 -4.58 0.02 -21.10
N GLY A 25 -5.43 0.69 -20.32
CA GLY A 25 -4.95 1.52 -19.28
C GLY A 25 -4.13 0.57 -18.44
N GLU A 26 -2.84 0.54 -18.63
CA GLU A 26 -1.95 0.28 -17.55
C GLU A 26 -2.31 1.37 -16.55
N ASN A 27 -3.30 1.03 -15.70
CA ASN A 27 -3.34 1.57 -14.38
C ASN A 27 -2.03 1.08 -13.76
N GLY A 28 -0.98 1.82 -14.00
CA GLY A 28 0.08 1.93 -13.04
C GLY A 28 -0.65 2.34 -11.79
N LYS A 29 -1.03 1.35 -10.99
CA LYS A 29 -1.56 1.53 -9.66
C LYS A 29 -0.44 2.30 -8.98
N ALA A 30 -0.60 3.63 -8.89
CA ALA A 30 0.29 4.42 -8.08
C ALA A 30 0.29 3.71 -6.75
N SER A 31 1.42 3.10 -6.40
CA SER A 31 1.54 2.40 -5.15
C SER A 31 1.27 3.44 -4.09
N THR A 32 0.24 3.21 -3.31
CA THR A 32 -0.16 4.07 -2.21
C THR A 32 0.01 3.27 -0.93
N TYR A 33 0.26 3.96 0.16
CA TYR A 33 0.16 3.30 1.46
C TYR A 33 -1.31 3.21 1.88
N GLU A 34 -1.62 2.28 2.75
CA GLU A 34 -2.94 2.12 3.34
C GLU A 34 -2.99 2.82 4.70
N GLN A 35 -4.06 3.56 4.97
CA GLN A 35 -4.32 4.10 6.30
C GLN A 35 -5.19 3.12 7.08
N ILE A 36 -4.73 2.74 8.26
CA ILE A 36 -5.44 1.82 9.16
C ILE A 36 -5.60 2.45 10.54
N THR A 37 -6.48 1.90 11.35
CA THR A 37 -6.65 2.33 12.75
C THR A 37 -5.60 1.69 13.67
N ALA A 38 -5.44 2.26 14.87
CA ALA A 38 -4.59 1.66 15.91
C ALA A 38 -5.05 0.23 16.26
N GLU A 39 -6.35 -0.02 16.28
CA GLU A 39 -6.91 -1.34 16.55
C GLU A 39 -6.57 -2.34 15.44
N GLN A 40 -6.69 -1.93 14.18
CA GLN A 40 -6.28 -2.75 13.04
C GLN A 40 -4.78 -3.06 13.05
N ALA A 41 -3.95 -2.06 13.37
CA ALA A 41 -2.51 -2.25 13.54
C ALA A 41 -2.21 -3.25 14.67
N LYS A 42 -2.89 -3.12 15.83
CA LYS A 42 -2.74 -4.06 16.94
C LYS A 42 -3.13 -5.47 16.54
N THR A 43 -4.22 -5.65 15.81
CA THR A 43 -4.65 -6.94 15.29
C THR A 43 -3.57 -7.57 14.40
N ILE A 44 -2.97 -6.81 13.50
CA ILE A 44 -1.86 -7.27 12.67
C ILE A 44 -0.68 -7.71 13.54
N MET A 45 -0.29 -6.92 14.52
CA MET A 45 0.81 -7.23 15.44
C MET A 45 0.56 -8.51 16.25
N ASP A 46 -0.70 -8.80 16.56
CA ASP A 46 -1.08 -9.98 17.35
C ASP A 46 -1.22 -11.26 16.49
N THR A 47 -1.52 -11.13 15.22
CA THR A 47 -1.83 -12.26 14.33
C THR A 47 -0.76 -12.57 13.30
N GLU A 48 -0.01 -11.57 12.85
CA GLU A 48 1.07 -11.73 11.88
C GLU A 48 2.41 -11.91 12.58
N LYS A 49 3.33 -12.63 11.93
CA LYS A 49 4.68 -12.87 12.46
C LYS A 49 5.77 -12.12 11.72
N ASP A 50 5.50 -11.74 10.50
CA ASP A 50 6.47 -11.12 9.60
C ASP A 50 6.05 -9.70 9.24
N TYR A 51 6.26 -8.80 10.16
CA TYR A 51 6.03 -7.37 9.96
C TYR A 51 7.13 -6.55 10.62
N ILE A 52 7.26 -5.32 10.18
CA ILE A 52 8.16 -4.32 10.76
C ILE A 52 7.32 -3.12 11.20
N ILE A 53 7.64 -2.59 12.37
CA ILE A 53 7.05 -1.34 12.87
C ILE A 53 8.10 -0.25 12.77
N ILE A 54 7.79 0.85 12.09
CA ILE A 54 8.63 2.04 12.01
C ILE A 54 8.03 3.13 12.90
N ASP A 55 8.83 3.60 13.85
CA ASP A 55 8.61 4.85 14.54
C ASP A 55 9.30 5.98 13.75
N ALA A 56 8.51 6.85 13.16
CA ALA A 56 9.00 7.96 12.33
C ALA A 56 9.30 9.24 13.10
N ARG A 57 9.33 9.16 14.45
CA ARG A 57 9.61 10.28 15.34
C ARG A 57 11.11 10.54 15.49
N THR A 58 11.46 11.43 16.40
CA THR A 58 12.86 11.69 16.77
C THR A 58 13.39 10.65 17.75
N LYS A 59 14.71 10.61 17.87
CA LYS A 59 15.41 9.76 18.82
C LYS A 59 15.00 10.06 20.28
N GLU A 60 14.79 11.32 20.60
CA GLU A 60 14.38 11.77 21.92
C GLU A 60 12.97 11.27 22.25
N GLU A 61 12.04 11.43 21.32
CA GLU A 61 10.66 10.93 21.49
C GLU A 61 10.63 9.41 21.63
N PHE A 62 11.40 8.69 20.85
CA PHE A 62 11.51 7.24 20.92
C PHE A 62 12.03 6.77 22.28
N ALA A 63 13.01 7.44 22.84
CA ALA A 63 13.57 7.13 24.15
C ALA A 63 12.59 7.37 25.30
N GLU A 64 11.66 8.31 25.15
CA GLU A 64 10.62 8.59 26.15
C GLU A 64 9.54 7.49 26.21
N GLY A 65 9.39 6.74 25.14
CA GLY A 65 8.47 5.61 25.03
C GLY A 65 8.08 5.35 23.60
N HIS A 66 7.98 4.08 23.23
CA HIS A 66 7.65 3.64 21.88
C HIS A 66 6.85 2.33 21.90
N ILE A 67 6.26 1.97 20.77
CA ILE A 67 5.57 0.70 20.62
C ILE A 67 6.63 -0.42 20.61
N GLU A 68 6.35 -1.47 21.35
CA GLU A 68 7.26 -2.62 21.46
C GLU A 68 7.65 -3.17 20.09
N ASN A 69 8.91 -3.49 19.91
CA ASN A 69 9.54 -3.95 18.66
C ASN A 69 9.60 -2.91 17.52
N ALA A 70 9.19 -1.67 17.75
CA ALA A 70 9.38 -0.62 16.75
C ALA A 70 10.86 -0.32 16.53
N ILE A 71 11.23 -0.11 15.28
CA ILE A 71 12.53 0.43 14.91
C ILE A 71 12.40 1.92 14.64
N LEU A 72 13.40 2.68 15.04
CA LEU A 72 13.43 4.10 14.83
C LEU A 72 14.05 4.43 13.47
N ILE A 73 13.23 4.96 12.58
CA ILE A 73 13.68 5.64 11.36
C ILE A 73 12.94 6.96 11.29
N PRO A 74 13.54 8.06 11.76
CA PRO A 74 12.91 9.37 11.67
C PRO A 74 12.43 9.68 10.26
N GLU A 75 11.33 10.38 10.14
CA GLU A 75 10.68 10.68 8.86
C GLU A 75 11.66 11.27 7.84
N TYR A 76 12.55 12.17 8.26
CA TYR A 76 13.54 12.82 7.40
C TYR A 76 14.74 11.90 7.02
N GLU A 77 14.86 10.71 7.61
CA GLU A 77 15.91 9.73 7.32
C GLU A 77 15.41 8.53 6.47
N ILE A 78 14.12 8.42 6.21
CA ILE A 78 13.54 7.30 5.44
C ILE A 78 14.24 7.12 4.10
N LYS A 79 14.41 8.21 3.37
CA LYS A 79 15.02 8.19 2.03
C LYS A 79 16.42 7.61 2.02
N ASP A 80 17.21 7.88 3.06
CA ASP A 80 18.63 7.51 3.12
C ASP A 80 18.86 6.14 3.79
N ARG A 81 17.92 5.70 4.62
CA ARG A 81 18.10 4.51 5.47
C ARG A 81 17.26 3.32 5.10
N ALA A 82 16.03 3.54 4.58
CA ALA A 82 15.08 2.47 4.42
C ALA A 82 15.61 1.32 3.55
N GLU A 83 16.18 1.59 2.39
CA GLU A 83 16.64 0.54 1.49
C GLU A 83 17.81 -0.29 2.05
N LYS A 84 18.60 0.30 2.95
CA LYS A 84 19.70 -0.39 3.61
C LYS A 84 19.22 -1.28 4.76
N GLU A 85 18.22 -0.82 5.49
CA GLU A 85 17.72 -1.49 6.70
C GLU A 85 16.56 -2.44 6.39
N LEU A 86 15.82 -2.20 5.32
CA LEU A 86 14.63 -2.93 4.90
C LEU A 86 14.78 -3.40 3.45
N PRO A 87 15.58 -4.43 3.17
CA PRO A 87 15.87 -4.84 1.80
C PRO A 87 14.69 -5.47 1.06
N ASP A 88 13.69 -6.00 1.78
CA ASP A 88 12.50 -6.60 1.18
C ASP A 88 11.44 -5.54 0.89
N LYS A 89 11.20 -5.24 -0.38
CA LYS A 89 10.22 -4.25 -0.83
C LYS A 89 8.77 -4.69 -0.66
N GLU A 90 8.52 -5.96 -0.44
CA GLU A 90 7.18 -6.53 -0.20
C GLU A 90 6.89 -6.72 1.29
N GLN A 91 7.85 -6.43 2.16
CA GLN A 91 7.71 -6.51 3.60
C GLN A 91 6.49 -5.71 4.07
N LEU A 92 5.69 -6.31 4.95
CA LEU A 92 4.63 -5.59 5.64
C LEU A 92 5.26 -4.60 6.63
N ILE A 93 5.02 -3.33 6.41
CA ILE A 93 5.56 -2.23 7.20
C ILE A 93 4.41 -1.43 7.81
N LEU A 94 4.43 -1.33 9.13
CA LEU A 94 3.50 -0.51 9.91
C LEU A 94 4.23 0.76 10.32
N VAL A 95 3.65 1.93 10.06
CA VAL A 95 4.31 3.22 10.30
C VAL A 95 3.46 4.08 11.22
N TYR A 96 4.09 4.64 12.24
CA TYR A 96 3.45 5.62 13.12
C TYR A 96 4.39 6.77 13.47
N CYS A 97 3.83 7.84 14.00
CA CYS A 97 4.60 8.93 14.60
C CYS A 97 3.94 9.41 15.89
N ARG A 98 3.98 10.70 16.19
CA ARG A 98 3.28 11.24 17.36
C ARG A 98 1.79 11.43 17.11
N SER A 99 1.41 12.10 16.02
CA SER A 99 0.03 12.51 15.71
C SER A 99 -0.43 12.15 14.29
N GLY A 100 0.39 11.49 13.48
CA GLY A 100 0.06 11.01 12.15
C GLY A 100 0.64 11.82 10.97
N ARG A 101 1.11 13.03 11.17
CA ARG A 101 1.64 13.87 10.07
C ARG A 101 2.95 13.32 9.49
N ARG A 102 3.93 13.06 10.35
CA ARG A 102 5.25 12.54 9.94
C ARG A 102 5.18 11.11 9.41
N SER A 103 4.31 10.28 9.98
CA SER A 103 4.11 8.91 9.52
C SER A 103 3.52 8.83 8.10
N LYS A 104 2.66 9.77 7.73
CA LYS A 104 2.15 9.88 6.36
C LYS A 104 3.26 10.26 5.38
N ILE A 105 4.09 11.24 5.73
CA ILE A 105 5.26 11.63 4.93
C ILE A 105 6.24 10.44 4.78
N ALA A 106 6.54 9.77 5.88
CA ALA A 106 7.39 8.58 5.87
C ALA A 106 6.83 7.46 4.99
N SER A 107 5.53 7.21 5.07
CA SER A 107 4.84 6.22 4.25
C SER A 107 4.87 6.56 2.76
N GLU A 108 4.69 7.83 2.41
CA GLU A 108 4.82 8.31 1.02
C GLU A 108 6.25 8.12 0.49
N GLU A 109 7.27 8.40 1.29
CA GLU A 109 8.66 8.17 0.90
C GLU A 109 8.96 6.68 0.71
N LEU A 110 8.47 5.81 1.58
CA LEU A 110 8.59 4.36 1.42
C LEU A 110 7.97 3.89 0.10
N VAL A 111 6.78 4.37 -0.21
CA VAL A 111 6.10 4.06 -1.48
C VAL A 111 6.91 4.53 -2.69
N LYS A 112 7.47 5.73 -2.65
CA LYS A 112 8.35 6.25 -3.71
C LYS A 112 9.61 5.40 -3.88
N LEU A 113 10.11 4.80 -2.82
CA LEU A 113 11.25 3.87 -2.83
C LEU A 113 10.89 2.47 -3.35
N GLY A 114 9.60 2.20 -3.63
CA GLY A 114 9.13 0.94 -4.19
C GLY A 114 8.59 -0.07 -3.18
N TYR A 115 8.40 0.31 -1.92
CA TYR A 115 7.74 -0.56 -0.95
C TYR A 115 6.25 -0.66 -1.26
N THR A 116 5.73 -1.89 -1.31
CA THR A 116 4.39 -2.17 -1.82
C THR A 116 3.38 -2.52 -0.74
N ASN A 117 3.81 -2.70 0.50
CA ASN A 117 2.96 -3.17 1.60
C ASN A 117 3.12 -2.29 2.84
N VAL A 118 2.80 -1.01 2.69
CA VAL A 118 2.95 0.01 3.75
C VAL A 118 1.60 0.37 4.32
N LYS A 119 1.47 0.30 5.64
CA LYS A 119 0.27 0.68 6.38
C LYS A 119 0.64 1.74 7.44
N GLU A 120 -0.06 2.86 7.39
CA GLU A 120 0.12 3.98 8.32
C GLU A 120 -1.02 3.95 9.35
N PHE A 121 -0.72 4.07 10.64
CA PHE A 121 -1.74 3.96 11.67
C PHE A 121 -1.79 5.13 12.67
N GLY A 122 -1.35 6.29 12.26
CA GLY A 122 -1.52 7.52 13.04
C GLY A 122 -0.41 7.78 14.03
N GLY A 123 -0.77 8.12 15.25
CA GLY A 123 0.16 8.58 16.24
C GLY A 123 0.07 7.86 17.59
N ILE A 124 1.19 7.86 18.30
CA ILE A 124 1.28 7.25 19.63
C ILE A 124 0.37 7.92 20.66
N ILE A 125 -0.01 9.18 20.43
CA ILE A 125 -0.97 9.89 21.29
C ILE A 125 -2.37 9.23 21.30
N ASP A 126 -2.72 8.55 20.22
CA ASP A 126 -3.98 7.84 20.04
C ASP A 126 -3.83 6.31 20.19
N TRP A 127 -2.65 5.86 20.59
CA TRP A 127 -2.36 4.44 20.81
C TRP A 127 -2.86 4.02 22.20
N PRO A 128 -3.94 3.19 22.29
CA PRO A 128 -4.55 2.86 23.57
C PRO A 128 -3.90 1.67 24.28
N TYR A 129 -2.82 1.15 23.74
CA TYR A 129 -2.13 -0.04 24.25
C TYR A 129 -0.81 0.32 24.92
N ASP A 130 -0.14 -0.68 25.50
CA ASP A 130 1.11 -0.50 26.21
C ASP A 130 2.24 0.01 25.29
N ILE A 131 3.15 0.75 25.90
CA ILE A 131 4.40 1.20 25.30
C ILE A 131 5.57 0.81 26.19
N VAL A 132 6.75 0.74 25.61
CA VAL A 132 8.01 0.41 26.29
C VAL A 132 8.99 1.59 26.24
N LYS A 133 10.03 1.56 27.06
CA LYS A 133 11.12 2.54 27.06
C LYS A 133 12.45 1.87 26.79
#